data_bc5cf3199311d861d888c5bfb697a139
#
_entry.id   bc5cf3199311d861d888c5bfb697a139
#
_cell.length_a   1.000
_cell.length_b   1.000
_cell.length_c   1.000
_cell.angle_alpha   90.00
_cell.angle_beta   90.00
_cell.angle_gamma   90.00
#
_symmetry.space_group_name_H-M   'P 1'
#
loop_
_entity.id
_entity.type
_entity.pdbx_description
1 polymer ?
#
loop_
_entity_poly.entity_id
_entity_poly.type
_entity_poly.pdbx_seq_one_letter_code
_entity_poly.pdbx_strand_id
1 'polypeptide(L)'
;ERGITSGRQVLGLAQGYLEPLQRAGVDTLVLGCTHYPLLSGLIQLVMGEQVTLVSSAEETAKELLRVLTEADLLRPHRDAHAGDAAPPLRRFEATGDPAAFTALAARFLGPVLTDVRPTHPG
;
A
#
# COMPACT_ATOMS: atom_id res chain seq x y z
N GLU A 1 7.69 9.80 4.93
CA GLU A 1 8.59 9.01 5.78
C GLU A 1 8.47 9.32 7.28
N ARG A 2 7.92 10.48 7.66
CA ARG A 2 7.66 10.81 9.09
C ARG A 2 6.45 10.07 9.68
N GLY A 3 5.76 9.24 8.92
CA GLY A 3 4.58 8.50 9.35
C GLY A 3 3.35 9.36 9.66
N ILE A 4 3.36 10.64 9.27
CA ILE A 4 2.21 11.54 9.48
C ILE A 4 1.26 11.36 8.29
N THR A 5 0.11 10.75 8.55
CA THR A 5 -0.90 10.43 7.51
C THR A 5 -2.21 11.19 7.70
N SER A 6 -2.31 12.03 8.74
CA SER A 6 -3.51 12.79 9.06
C SER A 6 -3.18 14.10 9.75
N GLY A 7 -4.16 14.98 9.86
CA GLY A 7 -4.04 16.25 10.54
C GLY A 7 -3.96 17.46 9.58
N ARG A 8 -4.12 18.66 10.13
CA ARG A 8 -4.17 19.91 9.36
C ARG A 8 -2.93 20.18 8.51
N GLN A 9 -1.76 19.80 8.99
CA GLN A 9 -0.51 20.02 8.26
C GLN A 9 -0.45 19.18 6.98
N VAL A 10 -0.81 17.89 7.07
CA VAL A 10 -0.81 16.99 5.90
C VAL A 10 -1.89 17.40 4.91
N LEU A 11 -3.06 17.82 5.41
CA LEU A 11 -4.14 18.31 4.57
C LEU A 11 -3.69 19.56 3.79
N GLY A 12 -3.07 20.54 4.46
CA GLY A 12 -2.57 21.74 3.81
C GLY A 12 -1.49 21.47 2.75
N LEU A 13 -0.59 20.52 3.02
CA LEU A 13 0.40 20.08 2.03
C LEU A 13 -0.26 19.40 0.84
N ALA A 14 -1.22 18.50 1.09
CA ALA A 14 -1.96 17.82 0.01
C ALA A 14 -2.72 18.83 -0.86
N GLN A 15 -3.40 19.80 -0.24
CA GLN A 15 -4.07 20.89 -0.97
C GLN A 15 -3.10 21.66 -1.88
N GLY A 16 -1.95 22.09 -1.34
CA GLY A 16 -0.95 22.82 -2.13
C GLY A 16 -0.41 22.05 -3.32
N TYR A 17 -0.19 20.74 -3.18
CA TYR A 17 0.28 19.89 -4.28
C TYR A 17 -0.81 19.55 -5.30
N LEU A 18 -2.06 19.43 -4.88
CA LEU A 18 -3.17 18.98 -5.74
C LEU A 18 -3.93 20.15 -6.38
N GLU A 19 -3.80 21.37 -5.85
CA GLU A 19 -4.46 22.56 -6.39
C GLU A 19 -4.26 22.79 -7.90
N PRO A 20 -3.06 22.62 -8.48
CA PRO A 20 -2.89 22.75 -9.92
C PRO A 20 -3.73 21.75 -10.72
N LEU A 21 -3.91 20.53 -10.22
CA LEU A 21 -4.72 19.50 -10.85
C LEU A 21 -6.21 19.81 -10.74
N GLN A 22 -6.65 20.33 -9.59
CA GLN A 22 -8.03 20.80 -9.40
C GLN A 22 -8.36 21.94 -10.37
N ARG A 23 -7.44 22.93 -10.50
CA ARG A 23 -7.60 24.05 -11.45
C ARG A 23 -7.63 23.60 -12.91
N ALA A 24 -6.91 22.51 -13.24
CA ALA A 24 -6.92 21.92 -14.56
C ALA A 24 -8.21 21.11 -14.85
N GLY A 25 -9.06 20.89 -13.84
CA GLY A 25 -10.33 20.19 -14.00
C GLY A 25 -10.15 18.71 -14.34
N VAL A 26 -9.12 18.03 -13.80
CA VAL A 26 -8.90 16.61 -14.03
C VAL A 26 -10.05 15.79 -13.42
N ASP A 27 -10.51 14.80 -14.13
CA ASP A 27 -11.52 13.83 -13.68
C ASP A 27 -10.92 12.51 -13.17
N THR A 28 -9.67 12.27 -13.49
CA THR A 28 -8.96 11.04 -13.12
C THR A 28 -7.56 11.37 -12.65
N LEU A 29 -7.15 10.77 -11.54
CA LEU A 29 -5.82 10.94 -10.95
C LEU A 29 -5.17 9.58 -10.68
N VAL A 30 -4.06 9.31 -11.39
CA VAL A 30 -3.27 8.08 -11.19
C VAL A 30 -2.26 8.29 -10.07
N LEU A 31 -2.36 7.48 -9.02
CA LEU A 31 -1.39 7.45 -7.92
C LEU A 31 -0.21 6.53 -8.30
N GLY A 32 0.68 7.03 -9.17
CA GLY A 32 1.83 6.31 -9.71
C GLY A 32 3.02 6.23 -8.75
N CYS A 33 2.75 5.97 -7.48
CA CYS A 33 3.75 5.93 -6.42
C CYS A 33 3.41 4.81 -5.43
N THR A 34 4.41 4.23 -4.78
CA THR A 34 4.21 3.18 -3.77
C THR A 34 3.66 3.72 -2.45
N HIS A 35 3.83 5.01 -2.16
CA HIS A 35 3.41 5.62 -0.90
C HIS A 35 2.08 6.38 -0.99
N TYR A 36 1.77 7.02 -2.11
CA TYR A 36 0.54 7.82 -2.26
C TYR A 36 -0.76 7.00 -2.11
N PRO A 37 -0.83 5.72 -2.50
CA PRO A 37 -2.00 4.90 -2.19
C PRO A 37 -2.34 4.83 -0.71
N LEU A 38 -1.34 4.96 0.18
CA LEU A 38 -1.54 5.02 1.64
C LEU A 38 -2.24 6.31 2.11
N LEU A 39 -2.31 7.32 1.26
CA LEU A 39 -2.97 8.61 1.49
C LEU A 39 -4.22 8.79 0.62
N SER A 40 -4.71 7.74 -0.03
CA SER A 40 -5.83 7.82 -0.97
C SER A 40 -7.07 8.51 -0.39
N GLY A 41 -7.44 8.22 0.85
CA GLY A 41 -8.55 8.88 1.53
C GLY A 41 -8.35 10.39 1.70
N LEU A 42 -7.13 10.83 2.01
CA LEU A 42 -6.80 12.26 2.11
C LEU A 42 -6.80 12.93 0.73
N ILE A 43 -6.24 12.27 -0.27
CA ILE A 43 -6.21 12.76 -1.65
C ILE A 43 -7.64 12.89 -2.19
N GLN A 44 -8.49 11.87 -1.95
CA GLN A 44 -9.90 11.90 -2.34
C GLN A 44 -10.65 13.06 -1.67
N LEU A 45 -10.40 13.28 -0.38
CA LEU A 45 -11.00 14.41 0.36
C LEU A 45 -10.63 15.76 -0.27
N VAL A 46 -9.38 15.92 -0.72
CA VAL A 46 -8.91 17.16 -1.35
C VAL A 46 -9.44 17.30 -2.77
N MET A 47 -9.37 16.24 -3.57
CA MET A 47 -9.77 16.28 -4.99
C MET A 47 -11.30 16.30 -5.18
N GLY A 48 -12.05 15.81 -4.20
CA GLY A 48 -13.50 15.69 -4.29
C GLY A 48 -13.95 14.36 -4.90
N GLU A 49 -15.23 14.02 -4.71
CA GLU A 49 -15.83 12.75 -5.13
C GLU A 49 -15.95 12.61 -6.66
N GLN A 50 -15.83 13.71 -7.39
CA GLN A 50 -15.94 13.75 -8.86
C GLN A 50 -14.66 13.25 -9.54
N VAL A 51 -13.55 13.15 -8.81
CA VAL A 51 -12.27 12.70 -9.35
C VAL A 51 -12.06 11.23 -9.04
N THR A 52 -11.86 10.43 -10.07
CA THR A 52 -11.55 9.01 -9.93
C THR A 52 -10.07 8.84 -9.55
N LEU A 53 -9.79 8.20 -8.42
CA LEU A 53 -8.43 7.82 -8.05
C LEU A 53 -8.12 6.41 -8.58
N VAL A 54 -7.01 6.29 -9.29
CA VAL A 54 -6.48 5.01 -9.76
C VAL A 54 -5.21 4.68 -8.97
N SER A 55 -5.29 3.66 -8.13
CA SER A 55 -4.17 3.21 -7.31
C SER A 55 -3.31 2.21 -8.09
N SER A 56 -2.07 2.58 -8.39
CA SER A 56 -1.12 1.65 -9.03
C SER A 56 -0.89 0.38 -8.21
N ALA A 57 -0.93 0.47 -6.88
CA ALA A 57 -0.77 -0.69 -6.00
C ALA A 57 -1.95 -1.66 -6.13
N GLU A 58 -3.19 -1.15 -6.11
CA GLU A 58 -4.40 -1.98 -6.28
C GLU A 58 -4.46 -2.61 -7.67
N GLU A 59 -4.22 -1.84 -8.70
CA GLU A 59 -4.28 -2.35 -10.07
C GLU A 59 -3.19 -3.40 -10.32
N THR A 60 -1.98 -3.20 -9.78
CA THR A 60 -0.93 -4.22 -9.85
C THR A 60 -1.32 -5.50 -9.10
N ALA A 61 -1.93 -5.38 -7.92
CA ALA A 61 -2.37 -6.55 -7.16
C ALA A 61 -3.50 -7.32 -7.88
N LYS A 62 -4.46 -6.62 -8.48
CA LYS A 62 -5.53 -7.21 -9.29
C LYS A 62 -4.97 -7.94 -10.50
N GLU A 63 -4.03 -7.29 -11.22
CA GLU A 63 -3.40 -7.88 -12.40
C GLU A 63 -2.56 -9.12 -12.03
N LEU A 64 -1.80 -9.06 -10.94
CA LEU A 64 -1.06 -10.21 -10.44
C LEU A 64 -1.99 -11.39 -10.14
N LEU A 65 -3.11 -11.14 -9.44
CA LEU A 65 -4.09 -12.16 -9.14
C LEU A 65 -4.67 -12.78 -10.43
N ARG A 66 -5.00 -11.93 -11.42
CA ARG A 66 -5.51 -12.39 -12.72
C ARG A 66 -4.51 -13.31 -13.43
N VAL A 67 -3.26 -12.87 -13.55
CA VAL A 67 -2.19 -13.63 -14.23
C VAL A 67 -1.93 -14.97 -13.53
N LEU A 68 -1.84 -14.98 -12.20
CA LEU A 68 -1.63 -16.22 -11.44
C LEU A 68 -2.81 -17.18 -11.56
N THR A 69 -4.04 -16.65 -11.64
CA THR A 69 -5.26 -17.46 -11.82
C THR A 69 -5.27 -18.11 -13.21
N GLU A 70 -5.02 -17.32 -14.25
CA GLU A 70 -5.02 -17.80 -15.63
C GLU A 70 -3.90 -18.82 -15.92
N ALA A 71 -2.77 -18.66 -15.25
CA ALA A 71 -1.63 -19.58 -15.38
C ALA A 71 -1.71 -20.80 -14.44
N ASP A 72 -2.78 -20.94 -13.64
CA ASP A 72 -2.93 -22.00 -12.62
C ASP A 72 -1.75 -22.05 -11.62
N LEU A 73 -1.21 -20.88 -11.28
CA LEU A 73 -0.07 -20.72 -10.37
C LEU A 73 -0.49 -20.28 -8.97
N LEU A 74 -1.79 -20.10 -8.72
CA LEU A 74 -2.26 -19.81 -7.37
C LEU A 74 -2.03 -21.01 -6.46
N ARG A 75 -1.50 -20.72 -5.26
CA ARG A 75 -1.43 -21.74 -4.23
C ARG A 75 -2.86 -22.21 -3.90
N PRO A 76 -3.16 -23.52 -3.97
CA PRO A 76 -4.48 -24.04 -3.63
C PRO A 76 -4.91 -23.55 -2.25
N HIS A 77 -6.15 -23.05 -2.16
CA HIS A 77 -6.77 -22.74 -0.88
C HIS A 77 -6.94 -24.06 -0.12
N ARG A 78 -6.11 -24.28 0.88
CA ARG A 78 -6.27 -25.46 1.74
C ARG A 78 -7.32 -25.11 2.77
N ASP A 79 -8.40 -25.88 2.75
CA ASP A 79 -9.44 -25.79 3.75
C ASP A 79 -8.82 -25.84 5.14
N ALA A 80 -9.24 -24.94 6.03
CA ALA A 80 -8.74 -24.82 7.40
C ALA A 80 -8.92 -26.10 8.25
N HIS A 81 -9.54 -27.13 7.68
CA HIS A 81 -9.83 -28.42 8.31
C HIS A 81 -8.83 -29.54 7.91
N ALA A 82 -7.93 -29.31 6.96
CA ALA A 82 -6.87 -30.25 6.62
C ALA A 82 -5.65 -29.95 7.51
N GLY A 83 -5.52 -30.67 8.60
CA GLY A 83 -4.62 -30.44 9.74
C GLY A 83 -3.09 -30.42 9.47
N ASP A 84 -2.62 -30.38 8.22
CA ASP A 84 -1.19 -30.49 7.86
C ASP A 84 -0.63 -29.33 7.02
N ALA A 85 -1.34 -28.24 6.86
CA ALA A 85 -0.84 -27.14 6.05
C ALA A 85 -0.10 -26.11 6.91
N ALA A 86 1.24 -26.12 6.83
CA ALA A 86 2.03 -25.04 7.41
C ALA A 86 1.55 -23.66 6.88
N PRO A 87 1.41 -22.67 7.75
CA PRO A 87 1.03 -21.31 7.32
C PRO A 87 2.03 -20.77 6.30
N PRO A 88 1.62 -19.82 5.44
CA PRO A 88 2.54 -19.22 4.48
C PRO A 88 3.70 -18.56 5.22
N LEU A 89 4.92 -18.87 4.79
CA LEU A 89 6.11 -18.21 5.32
C LEU A 89 6.09 -16.73 4.88
N ARG A 90 6.14 -15.83 5.84
CA ARG A 90 6.30 -14.39 5.60
C ARG A 90 7.66 -13.99 6.17
N ARG A 91 8.49 -13.37 5.34
CA ARG A 91 9.79 -12.85 5.73
C ARG A 91 9.81 -11.37 5.42
N PHE A 92 10.14 -10.56 6.41
CA PHE A 92 10.31 -9.12 6.27
C PHE A 92 11.78 -8.79 6.50
N GLU A 93 12.35 -8.02 5.60
CA GLU A 93 13.76 -7.63 5.64
C GLU A 93 13.87 -6.13 5.39
N ALA A 94 14.77 -5.46 6.11
CA ALA A 94 15.02 -4.04 5.95
C ALA A 94 16.52 -3.75 5.87
N THR A 95 16.92 -2.87 4.98
CA THR A 95 18.30 -2.39 4.84
C THR A 95 18.65 -1.31 5.87
N GLY A 96 17.63 -0.69 6.48
CA GLY A 96 17.75 0.28 7.56
C GLY A 96 17.54 -0.36 8.92
N ASP A 97 17.18 0.47 9.92
CA ASP A 97 16.86 0.00 11.26
C ASP A 97 15.56 -0.86 11.25
N PRO A 98 15.64 -2.16 11.59
CA PRO A 98 14.45 -3.03 11.62
C PRO A 98 13.40 -2.59 12.64
N ALA A 99 13.79 -1.96 13.76
CA ALA A 99 12.85 -1.51 14.77
C ALA A 99 12.03 -0.31 14.28
N ALA A 100 12.69 0.66 13.64
CA ALA A 100 12.02 1.81 13.03
C ALA A 100 11.09 1.36 11.89
N PHE A 101 11.55 0.41 11.04
CA PHE A 101 10.72 -0.18 10.00
C PHE A 101 9.49 -0.87 10.57
N THR A 102 9.66 -1.69 11.61
CA THR A 102 8.55 -2.42 12.28
C THR A 102 7.50 -1.45 12.80
N ALA A 103 7.93 -0.40 13.51
CA ALA A 103 7.02 0.58 14.09
C ALA A 103 6.20 1.33 13.02
N LEU A 104 6.80 1.63 11.87
CA LEU A 104 6.11 2.30 10.77
C LEU A 104 5.22 1.34 9.99
N ALA A 105 5.73 0.18 9.62
CA ALA A 105 5.03 -0.80 8.80
C ALA A 105 3.84 -1.44 9.51
N ALA A 106 3.90 -1.61 10.83
CA ALA A 106 2.77 -2.12 11.63
C ALA A 106 1.50 -1.27 11.50
N ARG A 107 1.63 0.02 11.18
CA ARG A 107 0.49 0.92 10.97
C ARG A 107 -0.31 0.57 9.71
N PHE A 108 0.32 -0.07 8.73
CA PHE A 108 -0.28 -0.43 7.43
C PHE A 108 -0.54 -1.93 7.32
N LEU A 109 0.36 -2.75 7.83
CA LEU A 109 0.30 -4.20 7.73
C LEU A 109 -0.33 -4.86 8.97
N GLY A 110 -0.47 -4.11 10.06
CA GLY A 110 -1.04 -4.62 11.29
C GLY A 110 -0.24 -5.82 11.85
N PRO A 111 -0.94 -6.83 12.41
CA PRO A 111 -0.30 -7.98 13.07
C PRO A 111 0.36 -8.98 12.12
N VAL A 112 0.26 -8.76 10.82
CA VAL A 112 0.94 -9.61 9.81
C VAL A 112 2.45 -9.44 9.87
N LEU A 113 2.91 -8.26 10.33
CA LEU A 113 4.32 -7.97 10.51
C LEU A 113 4.82 -8.57 11.83
N THR A 114 5.58 -9.66 11.74
CA THR A 114 6.05 -10.39 12.94
C THR A 114 7.52 -10.12 13.25
N ASP A 115 8.42 -10.50 12.35
CA ASP A 115 9.86 -10.45 12.59
C ASP A 115 10.55 -9.78 11.39
N VAL A 116 11.16 -8.62 11.63
CA VAL A 116 11.91 -7.88 10.60
C VAL A 116 13.39 -8.11 10.84
N ARG A 117 14.09 -8.60 9.84
CA ARG A 117 15.53 -8.88 9.91
C ARG A 117 16.32 -7.82 9.16
N PRO A 118 17.51 -7.49 9.66
CA PRO A 118 18.41 -6.66 8.88
C PRO A 118 18.91 -7.43 7.66
N THR A 119 18.98 -6.76 6.54
CA THR A 119 19.59 -7.28 5.32
C THR A 119 20.55 -6.25 4.76
N HIS A 120 21.57 -6.70 4.04
CA HIS A 120 22.50 -5.82 3.35
C HIS A 120 22.29 -6.00 1.85
N PRO A 121 22.16 -4.91 1.08
CA PRO A 121 22.24 -5.03 -0.36
C PRO A 121 23.63 -5.56 -0.73
N GLY A 122 23.68 -6.66 -1.47
CA GLY A 122 24.92 -7.20 -2.01
C GLY A 122 25.55 -6.27 -3.05
#